data_233dc5968f1009a2464420eda802163f
#
_entry.id   233dc5968f1009a2464420eda802163f
#
_cell.length_a   1.000
_cell.length_b   1.000
_cell.length_c   1.000
_cell.angle_alpha   90.00
_cell.angle_beta   90.00
_cell.angle_gamma   90.00
#
_symmetry.space_group_name_H-M   'P 1'
#
loop_
_entity.id
_entity.type
_entity.pdbx_description
1 polymer ?
#
loop_
_entity_poly.entity_id
_entity_poly.type
_entity_poly.pdbx_seq_one_letter_code
_entity_poly.pdbx_strand_id
1 'polypeptide(L)'
;MGCLRMVTAVPAGLLFMGVSVWLLELASHAIFPMSPEMQAAVQQYMRDPVSPAALDAIKLAIPTMPPGAYVMLAASWTIGTLVGSYAAARIAAPRHVLPAALLGLLSIAAIATNLAAIPHPEWMQTRAIYLLPIGACVCGALLAKARARGRLPKPSHDPADTPAS
;
A
#
# COMPACT_ATOMS: atom_id res chain seq x y z
N MET A 1 -16.30 -13.22 -18.42
CA MET A 1 -16.23 -12.05 -17.49
C MET A 1 -15.13 -12.13 -16.43
N GLY A 2 -14.61 -13.31 -16.08
CA GLY A 2 -13.56 -13.45 -15.04
C GLY A 2 -12.20 -12.86 -15.42
N CYS A 3 -11.78 -12.95 -16.68
CA CYS A 3 -10.48 -12.49 -17.13
C CYS A 3 -10.34 -10.95 -17.08
N LEU A 4 -11.37 -10.23 -17.51
CA LEU A 4 -11.40 -8.76 -17.51
C LEU A 4 -11.30 -8.21 -16.06
N ARG A 5 -12.04 -8.80 -15.11
CA ARG A 5 -11.95 -8.42 -13.69
C ARG A 5 -10.55 -8.62 -13.09
N MET A 6 -9.85 -9.66 -13.54
CA MET A 6 -8.50 -9.93 -13.09
C MET A 6 -7.51 -8.89 -13.63
N VAL A 7 -7.63 -8.53 -14.90
CA VAL A 7 -6.76 -7.53 -15.56
C VAL A 7 -6.97 -6.14 -14.96
N THR A 8 -8.19 -5.76 -14.61
CA THR A 8 -8.49 -4.44 -14.02
C THR A 8 -8.23 -4.36 -12.53
N ALA A 9 -8.20 -5.50 -11.81
CA ALA A 9 -8.06 -5.54 -10.36
C ALA A 9 -6.72 -4.97 -9.87
N VAL A 10 -5.61 -5.35 -10.52
CA VAL A 10 -4.27 -4.91 -10.10
C VAL A 10 -4.06 -3.42 -10.35
N PRO A 11 -4.34 -2.87 -11.55
CA PRO A 11 -4.25 -1.42 -11.77
C PRO A 11 -5.14 -0.60 -10.82
N ALA A 12 -6.37 -1.04 -10.59
CA ALA A 12 -7.25 -0.37 -9.64
C ALA A 12 -6.69 -0.44 -8.21
N GLY A 13 -6.18 -1.59 -7.79
CA GLY A 13 -5.51 -1.74 -6.49
C GLY A 13 -4.30 -0.83 -6.35
N LEU A 14 -3.46 -0.71 -7.39
CA LEU A 14 -2.33 0.23 -7.41
C LEU A 14 -2.78 1.68 -7.29
N LEU A 15 -3.87 2.06 -7.96
CA LEU A 15 -4.45 3.40 -7.83
C LEU A 15 -4.89 3.68 -6.39
N PHE A 16 -5.65 2.77 -5.77
CA PHE A 16 -6.09 2.92 -4.38
C PHE A 16 -4.90 2.95 -3.41
N MET A 17 -3.88 2.13 -3.63
CA MET A 17 -2.64 2.15 -2.86
C MET A 17 -1.95 3.50 -3.00
N GLY A 18 -1.72 3.98 -4.22
CA GLY A 18 -1.04 5.25 -4.48
C GLY A 18 -1.77 6.45 -3.88
N VAL A 19 -3.10 6.52 -4.03
CA VAL A 19 -3.91 7.58 -3.41
C VAL A 19 -3.81 7.53 -1.88
N SER A 20 -3.86 6.33 -1.29
CA SER A 20 -3.75 6.18 0.17
C SER A 20 -2.38 6.60 0.68
N VAL A 21 -1.30 6.19 0.01
CA VAL A 21 0.07 6.61 0.35
C VAL A 21 0.19 8.13 0.24
N TRP A 22 -0.25 8.72 -0.87
CA TRP A 22 -0.18 10.16 -1.10
C TRP A 22 -0.93 10.96 -0.02
N LEU A 23 -2.14 10.53 0.37
CA LEU A 23 -2.91 11.20 1.42
C LEU A 23 -2.22 11.12 2.78
N LEU A 24 -1.61 9.97 3.11
CA LEU A 24 -0.89 9.79 4.36
C LEU A 24 0.42 10.57 4.39
N GLU A 25 1.11 10.69 3.26
CA GLU A 25 2.29 11.53 3.13
C GLU A 25 1.94 13.01 3.26
N LEU A 26 0.81 13.45 2.67
CA LEU A 26 0.32 14.81 2.85
C LEU A 26 0.03 15.12 4.32
N ALA A 27 -0.61 14.18 5.04
CA ALA A 27 -0.83 14.30 6.48
C ALA A 27 0.50 14.29 7.26
N SER A 28 1.47 13.46 6.85
CA SER A 28 2.80 13.42 7.44
C SER A 28 3.50 14.77 7.33
N HIS A 29 3.45 15.42 6.17
CA HIS A 29 4.05 16.74 5.98
C HIS A 29 3.38 17.85 6.81
N ALA A 30 2.10 17.71 7.12
CA ALA A 30 1.40 18.64 8.01
C ALA A 30 1.82 18.49 9.49
N ILE A 31 2.14 17.25 9.91
CA ILE A 31 2.57 16.92 11.28
C ILE A 31 4.08 17.12 11.45
N PHE A 32 4.86 16.74 10.46
CA PHE A 32 6.32 16.78 10.40
C PHE A 32 6.75 17.61 9.19
N PRO A 33 6.74 18.95 9.28
CA PRO A 33 7.15 19.79 8.16
C PRO A 33 8.60 19.52 7.78
N MET A 34 8.86 19.53 6.47
CA MET A 34 10.22 19.35 5.95
C MET A 34 11.12 20.50 6.38
N SER A 35 12.37 20.19 6.73
CA SER A 35 13.39 21.22 6.95
C SER A 35 13.64 22.02 5.67
N PRO A 36 14.16 23.26 5.75
CA PRO A 36 14.52 24.04 4.57
C PRO A 36 15.50 23.31 3.64
N GLU A 37 16.45 22.58 4.21
CA GLU A 37 17.44 21.79 3.48
C GLU A 37 16.77 20.66 2.69
N MET A 38 15.85 19.94 3.31
CA MET A 38 15.09 18.88 2.64
C MET A 38 14.19 19.46 1.54
N GLN A 39 13.54 20.60 1.78
CA GLN A 39 12.73 21.27 0.76
C GLN A 39 13.58 21.66 -0.47
N ALA A 40 14.77 22.23 -0.26
CA ALA A 40 15.69 22.60 -1.33
C ALA A 40 16.15 21.35 -2.11
N ALA A 41 16.51 20.27 -1.42
CA ALA A 41 16.92 19.01 -2.04
C ALA A 41 15.80 18.38 -2.87
N VAL A 42 14.56 18.35 -2.37
CA VAL A 42 13.39 17.85 -3.10
C VAL A 42 13.12 18.72 -4.33
N GLN A 43 13.20 20.05 -4.23
CA GLN A 43 13.02 20.94 -5.38
C GLN A 43 14.09 20.71 -6.45
N GLN A 44 15.33 20.49 -6.06
CA GLN A 44 16.42 20.14 -6.98
C GLN A 44 16.13 18.81 -7.69
N TYR A 45 15.73 17.78 -6.95
CA TYR A 45 15.37 16.48 -7.49
C TYR A 45 14.16 16.54 -8.45
N MET A 46 13.15 17.35 -8.13
CA MET A 46 11.98 17.52 -9.01
C MET A 46 12.33 18.22 -10.33
N ARG A 47 13.38 19.03 -10.37
CA ARG A 47 13.86 19.69 -11.59
C ARG A 47 14.68 18.75 -12.47
N ASP A 48 15.50 17.91 -11.87
CA ASP A 48 16.36 16.95 -12.56
C ASP A 48 16.52 15.66 -11.76
N PRO A 49 15.55 14.71 -11.88
CA PRO A 49 15.55 13.46 -11.12
C PRO A 49 16.67 12.49 -11.49
N VAL A 50 17.36 12.72 -12.63
CA VAL A 50 18.47 11.86 -13.10
C VAL A 50 19.84 12.39 -12.66
N SER A 51 19.88 13.61 -12.11
CA SER A 51 21.12 14.25 -11.67
C SER A 51 21.68 13.55 -10.42
N PRO A 52 22.94 13.07 -10.45
CA PRO A 52 23.60 12.55 -9.25
C PRO A 52 23.65 13.58 -8.12
N ALA A 53 23.86 14.86 -8.45
CA ALA A 53 23.91 15.94 -7.47
C ALA A 53 22.57 16.15 -6.76
N ALA A 54 21.44 15.98 -7.47
CA ALA A 54 20.11 16.07 -6.85
C ALA A 54 19.86 14.90 -5.88
N LEU A 55 20.28 13.70 -6.26
CA LEU A 55 20.17 12.52 -5.37
C LEU A 55 21.07 12.66 -4.14
N ASP A 56 22.29 13.17 -4.31
CA ASP A 56 23.21 13.40 -3.20
C ASP A 56 22.70 14.49 -2.24
N ALA A 57 22.07 15.55 -2.78
CA ALA A 57 21.41 16.56 -1.95
C ALA A 57 20.30 15.95 -1.07
N ILE A 58 19.49 15.05 -1.62
CA ILE A 58 18.48 14.31 -0.83
C ILE A 58 19.15 13.46 0.25
N LYS A 59 20.19 12.69 -0.10
CA LYS A 59 20.90 11.84 0.87
C LYS A 59 21.49 12.64 2.03
N LEU A 60 21.99 13.85 1.76
CA LEU A 60 22.52 14.75 2.79
C LEU A 60 21.43 15.35 3.68
N ALA A 61 20.25 15.60 3.13
CA ALA A 61 19.13 16.20 3.85
C ALA A 61 18.33 15.17 4.70
N ILE A 62 18.34 13.89 4.34
CA ILE A 62 17.61 12.83 5.05
C ILE A 62 17.86 12.80 6.57
N PRO A 63 19.09 12.88 7.07
CA PRO A 63 19.35 12.87 8.52
C PRO A 63 18.69 14.03 9.29
N THR A 64 18.25 15.10 8.60
CA THR A 64 17.55 16.22 9.24
C THR A 64 16.07 15.92 9.50
N MET A 65 15.53 14.82 8.96
CA MET A 65 14.13 14.45 9.14
C MET A 65 13.88 13.92 10.57
N PRO A 66 12.76 14.33 11.21
CA PRO A 66 12.39 13.82 12.51
C PRO A 66 12.06 12.32 12.45
N PRO A 67 12.38 11.53 13.49
CA PRO A 67 12.10 10.09 13.51
C PRO A 67 10.63 9.75 13.25
N GLY A 68 9.69 10.59 13.69
CA GLY A 68 8.26 10.42 13.46
C GLY A 68 7.87 10.41 11.98
N ALA A 69 8.58 11.16 11.12
CA ALA A 69 8.34 11.15 9.68
C ALA A 69 8.63 9.78 9.05
N TYR A 70 9.68 9.08 9.51
CA TYR A 70 9.96 7.72 9.04
C TYR A 70 8.92 6.70 9.48
N VAL A 71 8.39 6.85 10.71
CA VAL A 71 7.30 6.00 11.20
C VAL A 71 6.05 6.20 10.34
N MET A 72 5.73 7.47 10.02
CA MET A 72 4.61 7.79 9.12
C MET A 72 4.82 7.24 7.71
N LEU A 73 6.04 7.29 7.19
CA LEU A 73 6.39 6.70 5.90
C LEU A 73 6.15 5.18 5.90
N ALA A 74 6.65 4.46 6.91
CA ALA A 74 6.41 3.02 7.05
C ALA A 74 4.91 2.69 7.21
N ALA A 75 4.17 3.52 7.96
CA ALA A 75 2.72 3.39 8.09
C ALA A 75 1.99 3.62 6.76
N SER A 76 2.40 4.63 5.98
CA SER A 76 1.80 4.92 4.67
C SER A 76 1.97 3.76 3.69
N TRP A 77 3.14 3.13 3.63
CA TRP A 77 3.39 1.94 2.82
C TRP A 77 2.52 0.76 3.26
N THR A 78 2.39 0.55 4.58
CA THR A 78 1.60 -0.55 5.14
C THR A 78 0.10 -0.37 4.86
N ILE A 79 -0.45 0.81 5.18
CA ILE A 79 -1.86 1.13 4.99
C ILE A 79 -2.20 1.17 3.49
N GLY A 80 -1.34 1.77 2.67
CA GLY A 80 -1.50 1.79 1.23
C GLY A 80 -1.58 0.38 0.64
N THR A 81 -0.67 -0.51 1.05
CA THR A 81 -0.69 -1.92 0.63
C THR A 81 -1.96 -2.64 1.09
N LEU A 82 -2.43 -2.40 2.32
CA LEU A 82 -3.66 -2.97 2.84
C LEU A 82 -4.88 -2.54 2.00
N VAL A 83 -5.03 -1.24 1.77
CA VAL A 83 -6.15 -0.67 1.00
C VAL A 83 -6.11 -1.15 -0.45
N GLY A 84 -4.95 -1.09 -1.09
CA GLY A 84 -4.78 -1.56 -2.47
C GLY A 84 -5.06 -3.04 -2.63
N SER A 85 -4.52 -3.87 -1.74
CA SER A 85 -4.74 -5.33 -1.76
C SER A 85 -6.20 -5.68 -1.50
N TYR A 86 -6.87 -4.98 -0.58
CA TYR A 86 -8.29 -5.12 -0.34
C TYR A 86 -9.11 -4.77 -1.58
N ALA A 87 -8.83 -3.63 -2.21
CA ALA A 87 -9.55 -3.18 -3.41
C ALA A 87 -9.37 -4.17 -4.57
N ALA A 88 -8.14 -4.59 -4.85
CA ALA A 88 -7.85 -5.57 -5.89
C ALA A 88 -8.54 -6.91 -5.64
N ALA A 89 -8.46 -7.42 -4.41
CA ALA A 89 -9.14 -8.65 -4.02
C ALA A 89 -10.67 -8.56 -4.19
N ARG A 90 -11.26 -7.40 -3.88
CA ARG A 90 -12.71 -7.16 -4.05
C ARG A 90 -13.14 -7.17 -5.51
N ILE A 91 -12.36 -6.55 -6.38
CA ILE A 91 -12.65 -6.46 -7.82
C ILE A 91 -12.51 -7.83 -8.48
N ALA A 92 -11.47 -8.61 -8.10
CA ALA A 92 -11.18 -9.90 -8.69
C ALA A 92 -12.02 -11.07 -8.13
N ALA A 93 -12.97 -10.80 -7.25
CA ALA A 93 -13.80 -11.86 -6.66
C ALA A 93 -14.34 -12.83 -7.73
N PRO A 94 -14.30 -14.15 -7.52
CA PRO A 94 -13.95 -14.87 -6.28
C PRO A 94 -12.44 -15.15 -6.06
N ARG A 95 -11.55 -14.75 -6.97
CA ARG A 95 -10.10 -15.02 -6.94
C ARG A 95 -9.36 -13.97 -6.12
N HIS A 96 -9.67 -13.84 -4.84
CA HIS A 96 -9.15 -12.77 -3.97
C HIS A 96 -7.64 -12.79 -3.75
N VAL A 97 -7.01 -13.97 -3.73
CA VAL A 97 -5.62 -14.13 -3.27
C VAL A 97 -4.61 -13.63 -4.30
N LEU A 98 -4.76 -13.99 -5.57
CA LEU A 98 -3.76 -13.71 -6.59
C LEU A 98 -3.52 -12.19 -6.80
N PRO A 99 -4.54 -11.34 -7.02
CA PRO A 99 -4.30 -9.91 -7.21
C PRO A 99 -3.77 -9.23 -5.94
N ALA A 100 -4.20 -9.67 -4.75
CA ALA A 100 -3.63 -9.18 -3.50
C ALA A 100 -2.15 -9.55 -3.36
N ALA A 101 -1.77 -10.79 -3.68
CA ALA A 101 -0.39 -11.25 -3.64
C ALA A 101 0.51 -10.48 -4.64
N LEU A 102 0.01 -10.22 -5.86
CA LEU A 102 0.73 -9.40 -6.84
C LEU A 102 0.97 -7.97 -6.31
N LEU A 103 -0.02 -7.35 -5.68
CA LEU A 103 0.16 -6.04 -5.06
C LEU A 103 1.15 -6.07 -3.89
N GLY A 104 1.09 -7.10 -3.06
CA GLY A 104 2.08 -7.28 -2.00
C GLY A 104 3.51 -7.39 -2.55
N LEU A 105 3.71 -8.16 -3.62
CA LEU A 105 5.00 -8.31 -4.28
C LEU A 105 5.49 -6.99 -4.89
N LEU A 106 4.61 -6.24 -5.57
CA LEU A 106 4.93 -4.93 -6.13
C LEU A 106 5.28 -3.92 -5.03
N SER A 107 4.57 -3.95 -3.89
CA SER A 107 4.91 -3.12 -2.73
C SER A 107 6.28 -3.43 -2.17
N ILE A 108 6.62 -4.72 -2.02
CA ILE A 108 7.96 -5.14 -1.55
C ILE A 108 9.03 -4.66 -2.52
N ALA A 109 8.83 -4.83 -3.83
CA ALA A 109 9.78 -4.36 -4.83
C ALA A 109 9.95 -2.84 -4.78
N ALA A 110 8.87 -2.08 -4.65
CA ALA A 110 8.93 -0.61 -4.52
C ALA A 110 9.65 -0.18 -3.24
N ILE A 111 9.40 -0.83 -2.11
CA ILE A 111 10.11 -0.56 -0.85
C ILE A 111 11.59 -0.88 -1.00
N ALA A 112 11.93 -2.04 -1.59
CA ALA A 112 13.32 -2.46 -1.77
C ALA A 112 14.09 -1.46 -2.66
N THR A 113 13.50 -1.01 -3.76
CA THR A 113 14.13 -0.02 -4.64
C THR A 113 14.28 1.34 -3.94
N ASN A 114 13.31 1.76 -3.15
CA ASN A 114 13.39 3.00 -2.36
C ASN A 114 14.52 2.93 -1.32
N LEU A 115 14.58 1.83 -0.54
CA LEU A 115 15.63 1.63 0.47
C LEU A 115 17.03 1.50 -0.14
N ALA A 116 17.15 0.97 -1.35
CA ALA A 116 18.43 0.87 -2.05
C ALA A 116 18.88 2.23 -2.63
N ALA A 117 17.94 3.07 -3.07
CA ALA A 117 18.26 4.37 -3.68
C ALA A 117 18.54 5.45 -2.63
N ILE A 118 17.87 5.41 -1.50
CA ILE A 118 17.85 6.47 -0.49
C ILE A 118 18.28 5.89 0.86
N PRO A 119 19.25 6.52 1.58
CA PRO A 119 19.62 6.06 2.91
C PRO A 119 18.48 6.27 3.90
N HIS A 120 18.19 5.26 4.69
CA HIS A 120 17.16 5.27 5.73
C HIS A 120 17.80 4.86 7.07
N PRO A 121 17.15 5.17 8.20
CA PRO A 121 17.59 4.67 9.50
C PRO A 121 17.73 3.14 9.51
N GLU A 122 18.68 2.61 10.26
CA GLU A 122 19.00 1.17 10.29
C GLU A 122 17.78 0.28 10.55
N TRP A 123 16.87 0.72 11.43
CA TRP A 123 15.66 -0.04 11.74
C TRP A 123 14.72 -0.19 10.51
N MET A 124 14.70 0.76 9.58
CA MET A 124 13.95 0.66 8.34
C MET A 124 14.62 -0.27 7.32
N GLN A 125 15.94 -0.45 7.41
CA GLN A 125 16.68 -1.36 6.54
C GLN A 125 16.60 -2.82 7.01
N THR A 126 16.00 -3.07 8.17
CA THR A 126 15.81 -4.42 8.70
C THR A 126 14.77 -5.20 7.90
N ARG A 127 14.89 -6.53 7.93
CA ARG A 127 13.91 -7.41 7.27
C ARG A 127 12.48 -7.22 7.78
N ALA A 128 12.31 -6.67 8.98
CA ALA A 128 11.00 -6.41 9.57
C ALA A 128 10.14 -5.46 8.73
N ILE A 129 10.74 -4.48 8.02
CA ILE A 129 10.01 -3.54 7.18
C ILE A 129 9.26 -4.26 6.04
N TYR A 130 9.80 -5.36 5.52
CA TYR A 130 9.16 -6.14 4.45
C TYR A 130 8.01 -7.00 4.95
N LEU A 131 7.95 -7.32 6.25
CA LEU A 131 6.86 -8.09 6.84
C LEU A 131 5.57 -7.25 6.93
N LEU A 132 5.68 -5.92 7.01
CA LEU A 132 4.53 -5.03 7.08
C LEU A 132 3.63 -5.12 5.83
N PRO A 133 4.14 -4.95 4.59
CA PRO A 133 3.31 -5.09 3.39
C PRO A 133 2.82 -6.52 3.18
N ILE A 134 3.57 -7.56 3.60
CA ILE A 134 3.11 -8.95 3.55
C ILE A 134 1.89 -9.12 4.44
N GLY A 135 1.97 -8.70 5.71
CA GLY A 135 0.85 -8.74 6.64
C GLY A 135 -0.35 -7.95 6.15
N ALA A 136 -0.11 -6.74 5.64
CA ALA A 136 -1.14 -5.87 5.07
C ALA A 136 -1.85 -6.51 3.87
N CYS A 137 -1.10 -7.12 2.96
CA CYS A 137 -1.63 -7.85 1.81
C CYS A 137 -2.53 -9.02 2.22
N VAL A 138 -2.08 -9.84 3.15
CA VAL A 138 -2.86 -10.98 3.69
C VAL A 138 -4.14 -10.46 4.36
N CYS A 139 -4.05 -9.46 5.23
CA CYS A 139 -5.21 -8.84 5.87
C CYS A 139 -6.21 -8.28 4.85
N GLY A 140 -5.73 -7.57 3.82
CA GLY A 140 -6.57 -7.05 2.75
C GLY A 140 -7.36 -8.14 2.02
N ALA A 141 -6.70 -9.23 1.65
CA ALA A 141 -7.32 -10.39 1.01
C ALA A 141 -8.37 -11.06 1.93
N LEU A 142 -8.05 -11.25 3.21
CA LEU A 142 -8.96 -11.86 4.19
C LEU A 142 -10.20 -10.99 4.45
N LEU A 143 -10.03 -9.68 4.59
CA LEU A 143 -11.14 -8.74 4.74
C LEU A 143 -12.06 -8.73 3.53
N ALA A 144 -11.49 -8.77 2.32
CA ALA A 144 -12.26 -8.86 1.08
C ALA A 144 -13.09 -10.15 1.02
N LYS A 145 -12.48 -11.29 1.41
CA LYS A 145 -13.16 -12.60 1.46
C LYS A 145 -14.26 -12.65 2.53
N ALA A 146 -14.00 -12.13 3.72
CA ALA A 146 -14.99 -12.08 4.80
C ALA A 146 -16.24 -11.28 4.40
N ARG A 147 -16.02 -10.11 3.77
CA ARG A 147 -17.12 -9.26 3.30
C ARG A 147 -17.91 -9.87 2.14
N ALA A 148 -17.28 -10.70 1.30
CA ALA A 148 -17.97 -11.43 0.25
C ALA A 148 -18.90 -12.52 0.82
N ARG A 149 -18.48 -13.22 1.88
CA ARG A 149 -19.27 -14.24 2.56
C ARG A 149 -20.50 -13.67 3.28
N GLY A 150 -20.37 -12.50 3.93
CA GLY A 150 -21.48 -11.86 4.64
C GLY A 150 -22.57 -11.29 3.72
N ARG A 151 -22.35 -11.26 2.41
CA ARG A 151 -23.31 -10.80 1.39
C ARG A 151 -24.08 -11.94 0.70
N LEU A 152 -23.76 -13.21 0.99
CA LEU A 152 -24.57 -14.32 0.51
C LEU A 152 -25.94 -14.26 1.22
N PRO A 153 -27.08 -14.28 0.48
CA PRO A 153 -28.38 -14.35 1.10
C PRO A 153 -28.41 -15.57 2.02
N LYS A 154 -28.89 -15.42 3.23
CA LYS A 154 -29.26 -16.57 4.05
C LYS A 154 -30.24 -17.41 3.20
N PRO A 155 -30.04 -18.75 3.13
CA PRO A 155 -31.04 -19.59 2.50
C PRO A 155 -32.38 -19.27 3.17
N SER A 156 -33.34 -18.81 2.37
CA SER A 156 -34.70 -18.63 2.84
C SER A 156 -35.20 -20.02 3.21
N HIS A 157 -35.33 -20.30 4.48
CA HIS A 157 -36.17 -21.38 4.95
C HIS A 157 -37.59 -20.95 4.56
N ASP A 158 -38.03 -21.39 3.39
CA ASP A 158 -39.43 -21.25 2.99
C ASP A 158 -40.23 -22.27 3.81
N PRO A 159 -41.08 -21.86 4.78
CA PRO A 159 -41.87 -22.78 5.56
C PRO A 159 -42.96 -23.49 4.73
N ALA A 160 -43.04 -23.22 3.42
CA ALA A 160 -44.03 -23.84 2.52
C ALA A 160 -43.67 -25.28 2.09
N ASP A 161 -42.45 -25.79 2.38
CA ASP A 161 -42.05 -27.15 2.03
C ASP A 161 -42.38 -28.20 3.15
N THR A 162 -43.30 -27.88 4.04
CA THR A 162 -43.82 -28.91 4.98
C THR A 162 -44.91 -29.68 4.24
N PRO A 163 -44.70 -30.96 3.86
CA PRO A 163 -45.77 -31.75 3.26
C PRO A 163 -46.88 -31.89 4.29
N ALA A 164 -48.07 -31.47 3.91
CA ALA A 164 -49.28 -31.69 4.68
C ALA A 164 -49.49 -33.23 4.84
N SER A 165 -49.39 -33.72 6.05
CA SER A 165 -49.68 -35.08 6.46
C SER A 165 -51.17 -35.28 6.64
#